data_369a503ae4ffe0f64c9478d9d299d7e8
#
_entry.id   369a503ae4ffe0f64c9478d9d299d7e8
#
_cell.length_a   1.000
_cell.length_b   1.000
_cell.length_c   1.000
_cell.angle_alpha   90.00
_cell.angle_beta   90.00
_cell.angle_gamma   90.00
#
_symmetry.space_group_name_H-M   'P 1'
#
loop_
_entity.id
_entity.type
_entity.pdbx_description
1 polymer ?
#
loop_
_entity_poly.entity_id
_entity_poly.type
_entity_poly.pdbx_seq_one_letter_code
_entity_poly.pdbx_strand_id
1 'polypeptide(L)' 'MSDQNVKAAQKYLNAMFGGHKDWVKLDEDGKTGTAVMQGIIRAFQIQNGISTITGTVGPLTINTMKKLAIITKMDPND' A
#
# COMPACT_ATOMS: atom_id res chain seq x y z
N MET A 1 -10.10 -11.46 16.00
CA MET A 1 -11.12 -11.95 15.06
C MET A 1 -10.62 -11.70 13.64
N SER A 2 -10.72 -12.68 12.75
CA SER A 2 -10.28 -12.52 11.37
C SER A 2 -11.43 -12.07 10.47
N ASP A 3 -11.07 -11.33 9.43
CA ASP A 3 -12.01 -10.83 8.42
C ASP A 3 -11.66 -11.46 7.07
N GLN A 4 -12.63 -12.09 6.43
CA GLN A 4 -12.40 -12.79 5.17
C GLN A 4 -12.04 -11.84 4.03
N ASN A 5 -12.55 -10.62 4.06
CA ASN A 5 -12.19 -9.61 3.06
C ASN A 5 -10.76 -9.14 3.25
N VAL A 6 -10.32 -8.98 4.49
CA VAL A 6 -8.92 -8.63 4.79
C VAL A 6 -8.00 -9.77 4.36
N LYS A 7 -8.38 -11.02 4.64
CA LYS A 7 -7.60 -12.19 4.23
C LYS A 7 -7.46 -12.25 2.71
N ALA A 8 -8.54 -12.00 1.98
CA ALA A 8 -8.52 -11.97 0.53
C ALA A 8 -7.60 -10.86 0.01
N ALA A 9 -7.63 -9.68 0.63
CA ALA A 9 -6.76 -8.57 0.26
C ALA A 9 -5.29 -8.91 0.51
N GLN A 10 -4.97 -9.55 1.64
CA GLN A 10 -3.61 -9.99 1.95
C GLN A 10 -3.08 -10.97 0.90
N LYS A 11 -3.90 -11.94 0.51
CA LYS A 11 -3.54 -12.91 -0.53
C LYS A 11 -3.32 -12.21 -1.87
N TYR A 12 -4.22 -11.30 -2.22
CA TYR A 12 -4.13 -10.55 -3.47
C TYR A 12 -2.84 -9.73 -3.52
N LEU A 13 -2.53 -9.00 -2.45
CA LEU A 13 -1.33 -8.17 -2.39
C LEU A 13 -0.06 -9.01 -2.50
N ASN A 14 0.00 -10.14 -1.80
CA ASN A 14 1.14 -11.05 -1.92
C ASN A 14 1.28 -11.61 -3.35
N ALA A 15 0.17 -11.93 -4.00
CA ALA A 15 0.20 -12.43 -5.36
C ALA A 15 0.65 -11.37 -6.36
N MET A 16 0.18 -10.14 -6.21
CA MET A 16 0.49 -9.05 -7.13
C MET A 16 1.89 -8.50 -6.95
N PHE A 17 2.36 -8.38 -5.72
CA PHE A 17 3.61 -7.69 -5.41
C PHE A 17 4.71 -8.60 -4.89
N GLY A 18 4.41 -9.87 -4.65
CA GLY A 18 5.35 -10.82 -4.06
C GLY A 18 6.63 -11.03 -4.85
N GLY A 19 6.61 -10.75 -6.16
CA GLY A 19 7.80 -10.84 -7.00
C GLY A 19 8.73 -9.61 -6.92
N HIS A 20 8.29 -8.54 -6.28
CA HIS A 20 9.11 -7.35 -6.14
C HIS A 20 10.12 -7.52 -5.00
N LYS A 21 11.37 -7.11 -5.25
CA LYS A 21 12.48 -7.31 -4.30
C LYS A 21 12.24 -6.63 -2.94
N ASP A 22 11.46 -5.55 -2.92
CA ASP A 22 11.21 -4.78 -1.71
C ASP A 22 9.87 -5.13 -1.05
N TRP A 23 9.16 -6.12 -1.58
CA TRP A 23 7.91 -6.57 -0.98
C TRP A 23 8.20 -7.38 0.27
N VAL A 24 7.42 -7.11 1.32
CA VAL A 24 7.46 -7.90 2.55
C VAL A 24 6.17 -8.71 2.61
N LYS A 25 6.31 -10.03 2.58
CA LYS A 25 5.16 -10.94 2.56
C LYS A 25 4.26 -10.70 3.77
N LEU A 26 2.97 -10.55 3.49
CA LEU A 26 1.94 -10.40 4.53
C LEU A 26 1.48 -11.77 5.00
N ASP A 27 1.18 -11.90 6.30
CA ASP A 27 0.44 -13.05 6.81
C ASP A 27 -0.98 -12.98 6.27
N GLU A 28 -1.48 -14.10 5.77
CA GLU A 28 -2.81 -14.19 5.16
C GLU A 28 -3.80 -14.68 6.21
N ASP A 29 -3.95 -13.90 7.27
CA ASP A 29 -4.69 -14.29 8.48
C ASP A 29 -6.00 -13.51 8.70
N GLY A 30 -6.29 -12.54 7.84
CA GLY A 30 -7.50 -11.74 7.95
C GLY A 30 -7.47 -10.71 9.08
N LYS A 31 -6.30 -10.46 9.64
CA LYS A 31 -6.15 -9.49 10.74
C LYS A 31 -5.57 -8.18 10.21
N THR A 32 -6.20 -7.07 10.60
CA THR A 32 -5.67 -5.75 10.31
C THR A 32 -4.63 -5.36 11.36
N GLY A 33 -3.71 -4.49 10.97
CA GLY A 33 -2.68 -4.02 11.87
C GLY A 33 -1.58 -3.31 11.11
N THR A 34 -0.47 -3.06 11.80
CA THR A 34 0.66 -2.33 11.23
C THR A 34 1.22 -2.99 9.98
N ALA A 35 1.35 -4.31 9.97
CA ALA A 35 1.91 -5.04 8.83
C ALA A 35 1.06 -4.86 7.57
N VAL A 36 -0.27 -4.93 7.70
CA VAL A 36 -1.19 -4.74 6.57
C VAL A 36 -1.13 -3.30 6.08
N MET A 37 -1.12 -2.33 6.99
CA MET A 37 -1.01 -0.92 6.64
C MET A 37 0.27 -0.65 5.87
N GLN A 38 1.41 -1.15 6.36
CA GLN A 38 2.69 -1.00 5.68
C GLN A 38 2.68 -1.70 4.32
N GLY A 39 2.03 -2.85 4.22
CA GLY A 39 1.87 -3.55 2.95
C GLY A 39 1.10 -2.74 1.92
N ILE A 40 0.01 -2.12 2.33
CA ILE A 40 -0.79 -1.26 1.46
C ILE A 40 0.06 -0.06 0.98
N ILE A 41 0.83 0.55 1.89
CA ILE A 41 1.70 1.67 1.54
C ILE A 41 2.79 1.21 0.56
N ARG A 42 3.41 0.05 0.79
CA ARG A 42 4.39 -0.51 -0.15
C ARG A 42 3.79 -0.75 -1.52
N ALA A 43 2.59 -1.32 -1.57
CA ALA A 43 1.88 -1.55 -2.83
C ALA A 43 1.67 -0.24 -3.59
N PHE A 44 1.24 0.81 -2.89
CA PHE A 44 1.07 2.14 -3.46
C PHE A 44 2.41 2.67 -4.02
N GLN A 45 3.49 2.53 -3.24
CA GLN A 45 4.82 3.00 -3.64
C GLN A 45 5.31 2.25 -4.88
N ILE A 46 5.19 0.94 -4.91
CA ILE A 46 5.59 0.11 -6.04
C ILE A 46 4.75 0.47 -7.29
N GLN A 47 3.45 0.54 -7.12
CA GLN A 47 2.51 0.80 -8.21
C GLN A 47 2.76 2.16 -8.86
N ASN A 48 3.20 3.14 -8.09
CA ASN A 48 3.44 4.49 -8.56
C ASN A 48 4.90 4.79 -8.88
N GLY A 49 5.76 3.78 -8.90
CA GLY A 49 7.15 3.92 -9.29
C GLY A 49 7.99 4.78 -8.35
N ILE A 50 7.63 4.82 -7.07
CA ILE A 50 8.40 5.56 -6.07
C ILE A 50 9.73 4.86 -5.87
N SER A 51 10.84 5.63 -5.90
CA SER A 51 12.19 5.08 -5.90
C SER A 51 12.57 4.37 -4.60
N THR A 52 11.97 4.75 -3.49
CA THR A 52 12.26 4.16 -2.19
C THR A 52 11.01 3.52 -1.61
N ILE A 53 11.03 2.19 -1.48
CA ILE A 53 9.89 1.42 -0.98
C ILE A 53 10.11 1.16 0.51
N THR A 54 9.45 1.93 1.34
CA THR A 54 9.67 1.88 2.80
C THR A 54 8.50 1.27 3.57
N GLY A 55 7.30 1.29 3.00
CA GLY A 55 6.09 0.92 3.74
C GLY A 55 5.64 1.98 4.72
N THR A 56 6.24 3.17 4.66
CA THR A 56 5.87 4.31 5.50
C THR A 56 5.61 5.53 4.63
N VAL A 57 4.79 6.44 5.14
CA VAL A 57 4.44 7.65 4.40
C VAL A 57 5.54 8.70 4.60
N GLY A 58 6.26 8.99 3.52
CA GLY A 58 7.31 10.01 3.51
C GLY A 58 7.02 11.08 2.46
N PRO A 59 7.96 12.03 2.25
CA PRO A 59 7.74 13.15 1.32
C PRO A 59 7.40 12.72 -0.10
N LEU A 60 8.09 11.71 -0.65
CA LEU A 60 7.81 11.24 -2.01
C LEU A 60 6.43 10.61 -2.11
N THR A 61 6.02 9.85 -1.10
CA THR A 61 4.71 9.22 -1.05
C THR A 61 3.62 10.28 -0.96
N ILE A 62 3.79 11.26 -0.08
CA ILE A 62 2.84 12.37 0.06
C ILE A 62 2.73 13.17 -1.25
N ASN A 63 3.86 13.48 -1.87
CA ASN A 63 3.86 14.23 -3.12
C ASN A 63 3.15 13.46 -4.25
N THR A 64 3.33 12.14 -4.30
CA THR A 64 2.64 11.30 -5.27
C THR A 64 1.13 11.31 -5.02
N MET A 65 0.72 11.20 -3.77
CA MET A 65 -0.71 11.28 -3.41
C MET A 65 -1.31 12.62 -3.84
N LYS A 66 -0.58 13.73 -3.62
CA LYS A 66 -1.04 15.06 -4.02
C LYS A 66 -1.20 15.16 -5.52
N LYS A 67 -0.28 14.60 -6.30
CA LYS A 67 -0.39 14.58 -7.75
C LYS A 67 -1.64 13.82 -8.21
N LEU A 68 -1.90 12.68 -7.61
CA LEU A 68 -3.08 11.88 -7.93
C LEU A 68 -4.36 12.64 -7.56
N ALA A 69 -4.37 13.31 -6.41
CA ALA A 69 -5.51 14.12 -5.98
C ALA A 69 -5.79 15.26 -6.98
N ILE A 70 -4.75 15.91 -7.48
CA ILE A 70 -4.88 16.96 -8.50
C ILE A 70 -5.48 16.38 -9.78
N ILE A 71 -4.98 15.23 -10.23
CA ILE A 71 -5.49 14.54 -11.43
C ILE A 71 -6.96 14.19 -11.27
N THR A 72 -7.38 13.75 -10.10
CA THR A 72 -8.76 13.38 -9.82
C THR A 72 -9.61 14.55 -9.37
N LYS A 73 -9.02 15.75 -9.24
CA LYS A 73 -9.68 16.96 -8.75
C LYS A 73 -10.17 16.81 -7.31
N MET A 74 -9.49 15.97 -6.54
CA MET A 74 -9.75 15.80 -5.12
C MET A 74 -8.65 16.51 -4.34
N ASP A 75 -9.00 17.64 -3.71
CA ASP A 75 -8.07 18.35 -2.85
C ASP A 75 -8.48 18.09 -1.40
N PRO A 76 -7.56 17.52 -0.56
CA PRO A 76 -7.91 17.24 0.83
C PRO A 76 -8.22 18.48 1.65
N ASN A 77 -7.88 19.67 1.16
CA ASN A 77 -8.14 20.91 1.86
C ASN A 77 -9.44 21.60 1.43
N ASP A 78 -10.13 21.02 0.48
CA ASP A 78 -11.42 21.56 0.01
C ASP A 78 -12.60 21.06 0.83
#